data_ad167c40f899ff19f1e39764e845a2ea
#
_entry.id   ad167c40f899ff19f1e39764e845a2ea
#
_cell.length_a   1.000
_cell.length_b   1.000
_cell.length_c   1.000
_cell.angle_alpha   90.00
_cell.angle_beta   90.00
_cell.angle_gamma   90.00
#
_symmetry.space_group_name_H-M   'P 1'
#
loop_
_entity.id
_entity.type
_entity.pdbx_description
1 polymer ?
#
loop_
_entity_poly.entity_id
_entity_poly.type
_entity_poly.pdbx_seq_one_letter_code
_entity_poly.pdbx_strand_id
1 'polypeptide(L)'
;MSTPKVFESEYRFCLILWEHEPVKSTELVKLCEQELGWKKATTYTVIKRLSERGVVKSEDAVVTSLVSKQEVQKAEMEEMVKKTFEGSLPAFVAAFASHAKLKEEDAKKLLKMIDEMEDFNG
;
A
#
# COMPACT_ATOMS: atom_id res chain seq x y z
N MET A 1 -2.90 0.51 -16.36
CA MET A 1 -2.54 -0.75 -15.69
C MET A 1 -2.81 -0.66 -14.20
N SER A 2 -3.31 -1.71 -13.64
CA SER A 2 -3.63 -1.72 -12.22
C SER A 2 -2.38 -1.94 -11.36
N THR A 3 -2.39 -1.37 -10.16
CA THR A 3 -1.35 -1.57 -9.17
C THR A 3 -1.39 -3.03 -8.70
N PRO A 4 -0.24 -3.71 -8.59
CA PRO A 4 -0.21 -5.08 -8.06
C PRO A 4 -0.78 -5.16 -6.65
N LYS A 5 -1.40 -6.30 -6.33
CA LYS A 5 -1.97 -6.55 -5.01
C LYS A 5 -0.89 -6.63 -3.94
N VAL A 6 -1.14 -6.00 -2.81
CA VAL A 6 -0.29 -6.08 -1.61
C VAL A 6 -1.20 -6.48 -0.45
N PHE A 7 -0.92 -7.62 0.17
CA PHE A 7 -1.69 -8.09 1.32
C PHE A 7 -1.26 -7.38 2.61
N GLU A 8 -2.05 -7.48 3.65
CA GLU A 8 -1.82 -6.72 4.89
C GLU A 8 -0.41 -6.91 5.48
N SER A 9 0.04 -8.16 5.62
CA SER A 9 1.38 -8.43 6.16
C SER A 9 2.48 -7.90 5.25
N GLU A 10 2.25 -7.97 3.95
CA GLU A 10 3.17 -7.45 2.95
C GLU A 10 3.19 -5.93 2.96
N TYR A 11 2.06 -5.31 3.23
CA TYR A 11 1.98 -3.85 3.36
C TYR A 11 2.86 -3.35 4.52
N ARG A 12 2.84 -4.06 5.64
CA ARG A 12 3.71 -3.74 6.77
C ARG A 12 5.19 -3.82 6.38
N PHE A 13 5.55 -4.82 5.61
CA PHE A 13 6.90 -4.94 5.04
C PHE A 13 7.20 -3.74 4.13
N CYS A 14 6.28 -3.39 3.26
CA CYS A 14 6.46 -2.26 2.34
C CYS A 14 6.64 -0.92 3.07
N LEU A 15 5.97 -0.72 4.21
CA LEU A 15 6.16 0.50 5.01
C LEU A 15 7.61 0.65 5.44
N ILE A 16 8.25 -0.46 5.84
CA ILE A 16 9.65 -0.47 6.21
C ILE A 16 10.52 -0.18 4.98
N LEU A 17 10.24 -0.86 3.88
CA LEU A 17 11.00 -0.67 2.65
C LEU A 17 10.94 0.77 2.14
N TRP A 18 9.75 1.36 2.07
CA TRP A 18 9.59 2.73 1.58
C TRP A 18 10.37 3.76 2.41
N GLU A 19 10.55 3.51 3.69
CA GLU A 19 11.32 4.41 4.56
C GLU A 19 12.83 4.26 4.38
N HIS A 20 13.30 3.09 3.94
CA HIS A 20 14.74 2.77 3.95
C HIS A 20 15.32 2.54 2.55
N GLU A 21 14.53 2.48 1.52
CA GLU A 21 15.02 2.16 0.18
C GLU A 21 15.92 3.23 -0.43
N PRO A 22 16.94 2.87 -1.20
CA PRO A 22 17.35 1.50 -1.49
C PRO A 22 18.05 0.88 -0.27
N VAL A 23 17.77 -0.37 0.00
CA VAL A 23 18.25 -1.03 1.22
C VAL A 23 18.72 -2.45 0.91
N LYS A 24 19.84 -2.86 1.53
CA LYS A 24 20.34 -4.23 1.37
C LYS A 24 19.38 -5.23 2.01
N SER A 25 19.22 -6.38 1.39
CA SER A 25 18.34 -7.42 1.91
C SER A 25 18.73 -7.87 3.32
N THR A 26 20.02 -7.90 3.63
CA THR A 26 20.51 -8.25 4.98
C THR A 26 20.08 -7.22 6.02
N GLU A 27 20.08 -5.95 5.66
CA GLU A 27 19.62 -4.88 6.54
C GLU A 27 18.10 -4.94 6.70
N LEU A 28 17.40 -5.21 5.62
CA LEU A 28 15.94 -5.34 5.62
C LEU A 28 15.49 -6.50 6.52
N VAL A 29 16.25 -7.62 6.53
CA VAL A 29 15.99 -8.73 7.44
C VAL A 29 16.04 -8.27 8.89
N LYS A 30 17.05 -7.48 9.26
CA LYS A 30 17.18 -6.95 10.62
C LYS A 30 16.03 -6.03 10.99
N LEU A 31 15.63 -5.15 10.09
CA LEU A 31 14.52 -4.23 10.30
C LEU A 31 13.20 -4.98 10.49
N CYS A 32 12.94 -5.97 9.66
CA CYS A 32 11.73 -6.77 9.77
C CYS A 32 11.71 -7.62 11.04
N GLU A 33 12.87 -8.10 11.49
CA GLU A 33 12.97 -8.81 12.75
C GLU A 33 12.61 -7.88 13.92
N GLN A 34 13.16 -6.67 13.93
CA GLN A 34 12.94 -5.69 14.99
C GLN A 34 11.50 -5.16 15.02
N GLU A 35 10.95 -4.85 13.87
CA GLU A 35 9.64 -4.17 13.78
C GLU A 35 8.46 -5.12 13.63
N LEU A 36 8.65 -6.28 12.99
CA LEU A 36 7.58 -7.22 12.70
C LEU A 36 7.74 -8.56 13.41
N GLY A 37 8.89 -8.81 14.02
CA GLY A 37 9.19 -10.08 14.64
C GLY A 37 9.37 -11.21 13.64
N TRP A 38 9.70 -10.89 12.41
CA TRP A 38 9.86 -11.88 11.34
C TRP A 38 11.21 -12.58 11.40
N LYS A 39 11.18 -13.87 11.12
CA LYS A 39 12.41 -14.65 10.91
C LYS A 39 13.00 -14.29 9.56
N LYS A 40 14.30 -14.49 9.41
CA LYS A 40 15.03 -14.25 8.16
C LYS A 40 14.35 -14.92 6.96
N ALA A 41 13.96 -16.18 7.09
CA ALA A 41 13.32 -16.91 5.99
C ALA A 41 12.00 -16.26 5.56
N THR A 42 11.23 -15.74 6.50
CA THR A 42 9.97 -15.06 6.22
C THR A 42 10.21 -13.82 5.37
N THR A 43 11.21 -13.01 5.75
CA THR A 43 11.55 -11.79 5.01
C THR A 43 11.95 -12.12 3.57
N TYR A 44 12.82 -13.10 3.36
CA TYR A 44 13.21 -13.49 2.00
C TYR A 44 12.06 -14.06 1.18
N THR A 45 11.15 -14.80 1.81
CA THR A 45 9.95 -15.30 1.15
C THR A 45 9.07 -14.16 0.67
N VAL A 46 8.87 -13.16 1.50
CA VAL A 46 8.06 -11.98 1.15
C VAL A 46 8.71 -11.19 0.02
N ILE A 47 10.02 -10.96 0.08
CA ILE A 47 10.75 -10.28 -0.99
C ILE A 47 10.54 -11.01 -2.32
N LYS A 48 10.66 -12.34 -2.31
CA LYS A 48 10.45 -13.13 -3.52
C LYS A 48 9.04 -13.00 -4.07
N ARG A 49 8.04 -13.13 -3.21
CA ARG A 49 6.63 -13.01 -3.62
C ARG A 49 6.31 -11.64 -4.20
N LEU A 50 6.79 -10.59 -3.54
CA LEU A 50 6.55 -9.23 -4.01
C LEU A 50 7.32 -8.94 -5.29
N SER A 51 8.50 -9.52 -5.46
CA SER A 51 9.26 -9.41 -6.71
C SER A 51 8.51 -10.08 -7.87
N GLU A 52 7.95 -11.25 -7.64
CA GLU A 52 7.18 -11.99 -8.64
C GLU A 52 5.93 -11.22 -9.07
N ARG A 53 5.33 -10.45 -8.17
CA ARG A 53 4.14 -9.65 -8.49
C ARG A 53 4.44 -8.24 -9.02
N GLY A 54 5.73 -7.88 -9.09
CA GLY A 54 6.11 -6.56 -9.60
C GLY A 54 5.97 -5.44 -8.58
N VAL A 55 5.92 -5.75 -7.29
CA VAL A 55 5.82 -4.75 -6.22
C VAL A 55 7.18 -4.22 -5.82
N VAL A 56 8.18 -5.11 -5.77
CA VAL A 56 9.56 -4.74 -5.43
C VAL A 56 10.51 -5.32 -6.43
N LYS A 57 11.74 -4.81 -6.42
CA LYS A 57 12.85 -5.29 -7.23
C LYS A 57 14.01 -5.59 -6.30
N SER A 58 14.59 -6.77 -6.44
CA SER A 58 15.81 -7.13 -5.70
C SER A 58 16.90 -7.40 -6.71
N GLU A 59 17.94 -6.59 -6.69
CA GLU A 59 19.05 -6.67 -7.64
C GLU A 59 20.35 -6.45 -6.88
N ASP A 60 21.29 -7.38 -7.03
CA ASP A 60 22.58 -7.35 -6.30
C ASP A 60 22.38 -7.19 -4.79
N ALA A 61 21.40 -7.91 -4.25
CA ALA A 61 21.03 -7.88 -2.84
C ALA A 61 20.52 -6.51 -2.33
N VAL A 62 20.18 -5.61 -3.26
CA VAL A 62 19.56 -4.32 -2.93
C VAL A 62 18.10 -4.35 -3.33
N VAL A 63 17.22 -3.99 -2.39
CA VAL A 63 15.77 -4.02 -2.58
C VAL A 63 15.24 -2.60 -2.75
N THR A 64 14.41 -2.41 -3.77
CA THR A 64 13.72 -1.15 -4.03
C THR A 64 12.27 -1.44 -4.38
N SER A 65 11.39 -0.48 -4.12
CA SER A 65 9.99 -0.62 -4.51
C SER A 65 9.79 -0.24 -5.98
N LEU A 66 8.84 -0.90 -6.62
CA LEU A 66 8.40 -0.58 -7.99
C LEU A 66 7.07 0.16 -7.98
N VAL A 67 6.42 0.22 -6.82
CA VAL A 67 5.17 0.95 -6.63
C VAL A 67 5.31 1.84 -5.41
N SER A 68 4.64 2.98 -5.43
CA SER A 68 4.68 3.92 -4.32
C SER A 68 3.65 3.56 -3.25
N LYS A 69 3.86 4.10 -2.04
CA LYS A 69 2.90 3.98 -0.96
C LYS A 69 1.53 4.51 -1.39
N GLN A 70 1.52 5.66 -2.06
CA GLN A 70 0.29 6.29 -2.54
C GLN A 70 -0.44 5.41 -3.56
N GLU A 71 0.29 4.79 -4.47
CA GLU A 71 -0.29 3.87 -5.46
C GLU A 71 -0.97 2.69 -4.78
N VAL A 72 -0.33 2.09 -3.78
CA VAL A 72 -0.88 0.96 -3.04
C VAL A 72 -2.11 1.38 -2.24
N GLN A 73 -2.04 2.52 -1.55
CA GLN A 73 -3.16 3.05 -0.77
C GLN A 73 -4.38 3.34 -1.66
N LYS A 74 -4.13 3.94 -2.82
CA LYS A 74 -5.18 4.25 -3.79
C LYS A 74 -5.85 2.97 -4.30
N ALA A 75 -5.06 1.97 -4.66
CA ALA A 75 -5.56 0.69 -5.15
C ALA A 75 -6.42 -0.03 -4.10
N GLU A 76 -6.00 0.00 -2.84
CA GLU A 76 -6.76 -0.60 -1.73
C GLU A 76 -8.10 0.11 -1.53
N MET A 77 -8.10 1.43 -1.60
CA MET A 77 -9.33 2.21 -1.46
C MET A 77 -10.29 1.93 -2.61
N GLU A 78 -9.79 1.89 -3.84
CA GLU A 78 -10.60 1.58 -5.01
C GLU A 78 -11.25 0.20 -4.91
N GLU A 79 -10.48 -0.79 -4.47
CA GLU A 79 -10.99 -2.14 -4.29
C GLU A 79 -12.09 -2.19 -3.22
N MET A 80 -11.87 -1.51 -2.11
CA MET A 80 -12.87 -1.42 -1.04
C MET A 80 -14.16 -0.78 -1.52
N VAL A 81 -14.07 0.32 -2.26
CA VAL A 81 -15.25 1.00 -2.79
C VAL A 81 -16.01 0.10 -3.76
N LYS A 82 -15.31 -0.62 -4.64
CA LYS A 82 -15.94 -1.55 -5.56
C LYS A 82 -16.67 -2.67 -4.85
N LYS A 83 -16.06 -3.26 -3.84
CA LYS A 83 -16.61 -4.41 -3.12
C LYS A 83 -17.73 -4.02 -2.16
N THR A 84 -17.52 -2.96 -1.39
CA THR A 84 -18.38 -2.62 -0.26
C THR A 84 -19.48 -1.63 -0.65
N PHE A 85 -19.17 -0.70 -1.55
CA PHE A 85 -20.08 0.39 -1.92
C PHE A 85 -20.53 0.30 -3.38
N GLU A 86 -20.36 -0.85 -4.00
CA GLU A 86 -20.80 -1.13 -5.38
C GLU A 86 -20.30 -0.06 -6.40
N GLY A 87 -19.09 0.46 -6.16
CA GLY A 87 -18.50 1.46 -7.04
C GLY A 87 -18.97 2.88 -6.76
N SER A 88 -19.81 3.10 -5.75
CA SER A 88 -20.33 4.43 -5.44
C SER A 88 -19.38 5.21 -4.52
N LEU A 89 -18.65 6.16 -5.09
CA LEU A 89 -17.82 7.08 -4.32
C LEU A 89 -18.64 7.96 -3.38
N PRO A 90 -19.79 8.52 -3.78
CA PRO A 90 -20.64 9.27 -2.85
C PRO A 90 -21.06 8.47 -1.63
N ALA A 91 -21.41 7.19 -1.80
CA ALA A 91 -21.78 6.32 -0.68
C ALA A 91 -20.61 6.09 0.27
N PHE A 92 -19.40 5.87 -0.28
CA PHE A 92 -18.19 5.74 0.53
C PHE A 92 -17.91 7.00 1.34
N VAL A 93 -17.95 8.18 0.70
CA VAL A 93 -17.69 9.45 1.36
C VAL A 93 -18.72 9.68 2.46
N ALA A 94 -19.99 9.44 2.19
CA ALA A 94 -21.04 9.65 3.18
C ALA A 94 -20.85 8.74 4.41
N ALA A 95 -20.56 7.47 4.19
CA ALA A 95 -20.32 6.51 5.26
C ALA A 95 -19.08 6.91 6.09
N PHE A 96 -17.99 7.25 5.42
CA PHE A 96 -16.75 7.64 6.07
C PHE A 96 -16.92 8.93 6.89
N ALA A 97 -17.54 9.94 6.31
CA ALA A 97 -17.74 11.23 6.97
C ALA A 97 -18.62 11.11 8.21
N SER A 98 -19.67 10.27 8.16
CA SER A 98 -20.58 10.11 9.30
C SER A 98 -19.94 9.39 10.47
N HIS A 99 -18.96 8.52 10.23
CA HIS A 99 -18.30 7.74 11.28
C HIS A 99 -16.99 8.35 11.78
N ALA A 100 -16.25 9.01 10.92
CA ALA A 100 -14.89 9.47 11.22
C ALA A 100 -14.80 10.85 11.85
N LYS A 101 -15.87 11.63 11.90
CA LYS A 101 -15.87 13.02 12.38
C LYS A 101 -14.71 13.80 11.79
N LEU A 102 -14.67 13.86 10.48
CA LEU A 102 -13.57 14.47 9.75
C LEU A 102 -13.42 15.96 10.08
N LYS A 103 -12.18 16.39 10.27
CA LYS A 103 -11.83 17.79 10.31
C LYS A 103 -11.91 18.33 8.90
N GLU A 104 -12.14 19.64 8.78
CA GLU A 104 -12.25 20.29 7.47
C GLU A 104 -11.05 19.99 6.56
N GLU A 105 -9.84 20.01 7.11
CA GLU A 105 -8.62 19.72 6.36
C GLU A 105 -8.59 18.28 5.82
N ASP A 106 -9.04 17.34 6.64
CA ASP A 106 -9.07 15.92 6.24
C ASP A 106 -10.14 15.70 5.16
N ALA A 107 -11.27 16.38 5.27
CA ALA A 107 -12.30 16.32 4.25
C ALA A 107 -11.79 16.86 2.91
N LYS A 108 -11.03 17.95 2.93
CA LYS A 108 -10.41 18.51 1.72
C LYS A 108 -9.42 17.55 1.09
N LYS A 109 -8.60 16.89 1.92
CA LYS A 109 -7.66 15.88 1.43
C LYS A 109 -8.38 14.70 0.79
N LEU A 110 -9.46 14.25 1.42
CA LEU A 110 -10.26 13.15 0.87
C LEU A 110 -10.88 13.53 -0.47
N LEU A 111 -11.44 14.73 -0.59
CA LEU A 111 -12.00 15.22 -1.85
C LEU A 111 -10.95 15.29 -2.94
N LYS A 112 -9.73 15.74 -2.61
CA LYS A 112 -8.63 15.77 -3.56
C LYS A 112 -8.27 14.38 -4.04
N MET A 113 -8.22 13.41 -3.14
CA MET A 113 -7.96 12.00 -3.50
C MET A 113 -9.03 11.46 -4.45
N ILE A 114 -10.28 11.81 -4.23
CA ILE A 114 -11.39 11.41 -5.09
C ILE A 114 -11.24 12.01 -6.48
N ASP A 115 -10.85 13.29 -6.57
CA ASP A 115 -10.61 13.93 -7.86
C ASP A 115 -9.49 13.27 -8.65
N GLU A 116 -8.46 12.78 -7.95
CA GLU A 116 -7.34 12.06 -8.56
C GLU A 116 -7.73 10.66 -9.04
N MET A 117 -8.90 10.18 -8.66
CA MET A 117 -9.45 8.88 -9.07
C MET A 117 -10.43 9.03 -10.23
N GLU A 118 -10.13 9.88 -11.20
CA GLU A 118 -11.01 10.15 -12.34
C GLU A 118 -11.46 8.90 -13.10
N ASP A 119 -10.57 7.92 -13.19
CA ASP A 119 -10.84 6.70 -13.94
C ASP A 119 -11.57 5.64 -13.11
N PHE A 120 -11.91 5.96 -11.86
CA PHE A 120 -12.56 5.01 -10.97
C PHE A 120 -13.87 4.45 -11.53
N ASN A 121 -14.67 5.30 -12.16
CA ASN A 121 -15.95 4.93 -12.73
C ASN A 121 -15.89 4.71 -14.27
N GLY A 122 -14.69 4.80 -14.81
CA GLY A 122 -14.48 4.64 -16.24
C GLY A 122 -14.53 3.22 -16.75
#